data_e2f2e003bea73d03fb99609bc2210652
#
_entry.id   e2f2e003bea73d03fb99609bc2210652
#
_cell.length_a   1.000
_cell.length_b   1.000
_cell.length_c   1.000
_cell.angle_alpha   90.00
_cell.angle_beta   90.00
_cell.angle_gamma   90.00
#
_symmetry.space_group_name_H-M   'P 1'
#
loop_
_entity.id
_entity.type
_entity.pdbx_description
1 polymer ?
#
loop_
_entity_poly.entity_id
_entity_poly.type
_entity_poly.pdbx_seq_one_letter_code
_entity_poly.pdbx_strand_id
1 'polypeptide(L)'
;YGVVLKCAGKEKEMSGGFARTTNNRMELLAVIKGLEAIKWQNAHIEVFSDSAYVVNAINKGWLENWIRKGWVKVKNPDLWQKFVPLYRAHRVNFNWIKGHAGHPENERCDTLAVEAYHQENLPLDEGYVITEQTLI
;
A
#
# COMPACT_ATOMS: atom_id res chain seq x y z
N TYR A 1 8.47 -2.92 -0.63
CA TYR A 1 7.20 -3.13 -1.30
C TYR A 1 7.39 -3.64 -2.73
N GLY A 2 6.38 -4.34 -3.23
CA GLY A 2 6.33 -4.78 -4.61
C GLY A 2 4.94 -4.57 -5.20
N VAL A 3 4.88 -4.12 -6.44
CA VAL A 3 3.63 -3.80 -7.14
C VAL A 3 3.67 -4.37 -8.56
N VAL A 4 2.59 -5.04 -8.96
CA VAL A 4 2.37 -5.44 -10.34
C VAL A 4 1.10 -4.75 -10.85
N LEU A 5 1.25 -3.93 -11.89
CA LEU A 5 0.13 -3.25 -12.55
C LEU A 5 -0.16 -3.91 -13.88
N LYS A 6 -1.44 -4.23 -14.12
CA LYS A 6 -1.89 -4.81 -15.39
C LYS A 6 -3.01 -3.96 -15.98
N CYS A 7 -2.90 -3.64 -17.27
CA CYS A 7 -3.94 -2.94 -18.01
C CYS A 7 -3.84 -3.28 -19.49
N ALA A 8 -4.94 -3.77 -20.07
CA ALA A 8 -5.05 -4.04 -21.52
C ALA A 8 -3.88 -4.87 -22.08
N GLY A 9 -3.45 -5.90 -21.37
CA GLY A 9 -2.34 -6.77 -21.77
C GLY A 9 -0.95 -6.22 -21.52
N LYS A 10 -0.84 -5.02 -20.97
CA LYS A 10 0.43 -4.43 -20.54
C LYS A 10 0.62 -4.65 -19.06
N GLU A 11 1.88 -4.88 -18.67
CA GLU A 11 2.25 -5.12 -17.28
C GLU A 11 3.44 -4.24 -16.90
N LYS A 12 3.36 -3.65 -15.71
CA LYS A 12 4.43 -2.85 -15.14
C LYS A 12 4.69 -3.32 -13.71
N GLU A 13 5.94 -3.54 -13.40
CA GLU A 13 6.37 -3.90 -12.05
C GLU A 13 7.10 -2.72 -11.41
N MET A 14 6.87 -2.54 -10.10
CA MET A 14 7.57 -1.54 -9.31
C MET A 14 7.95 -2.15 -7.98
N SER A 15 9.07 -1.71 -7.43
CA SER A 15 9.50 -2.12 -6.10
C SER A 15 10.30 -1.02 -5.44
N GLY A 16 10.41 -1.10 -4.12
CA GLY A 16 11.22 -0.20 -3.32
C GLY A 16 11.26 -0.69 -1.89
N GLY A 17 12.12 -0.11 -1.11
CA GLY A 17 12.27 -0.49 0.28
C GLY A 17 12.84 0.64 1.10
N PHE A 18 12.83 0.43 2.43
CA PHE A 18 13.35 1.37 3.40
C PHE A 18 14.19 0.60 4.41
N ALA A 19 15.20 1.25 4.96
CA ALA A 19 16.10 0.62 5.92
C ALA A 19 15.40 0.24 7.22
N ARG A 20 14.31 0.93 7.56
CA ARG A 20 13.56 0.69 8.79
C ARG A 20 12.10 1.03 8.59
N THR A 21 11.22 0.01 8.68
CA THR A 21 9.80 0.15 8.46
C THR A 21 9.04 -1.08 9.00
N THR A 22 7.74 -1.16 8.75
CA THR A 22 6.90 -2.30 9.09
C THR A 22 6.23 -2.89 7.86
N ASN A 23 5.78 -4.14 7.96
CA ASN A 23 5.04 -4.81 6.89
C ASN A 23 3.76 -4.05 6.52
N ASN A 24 3.01 -3.57 7.50
CA ASN A 24 1.78 -2.81 7.25
C ASN A 24 2.04 -1.52 6.46
N ARG A 25 3.14 -0.83 6.77
CA ARG A 25 3.53 0.36 6.03
C ARG A 25 3.92 0.00 4.59
N MET A 26 4.64 -1.09 4.40
CA MET A 26 5.05 -1.54 3.05
C MET A 26 3.86 -1.96 2.20
N GLU A 27 2.91 -2.69 2.78
CA GLU A 27 1.69 -3.08 2.08
C GLU A 27 0.86 -1.87 1.64
N LEU A 28 0.68 -0.91 2.54
CA LEU A 28 -0.05 0.32 2.23
C LEU A 28 0.69 1.17 1.19
N LEU A 29 2.01 1.28 1.33
CA LEU A 29 2.84 2.02 0.38
C LEU A 29 2.79 1.39 -1.01
N ALA A 30 2.74 0.07 -1.11
CA ALA A 30 2.59 -0.62 -2.39
C ALA A 30 1.31 -0.17 -3.12
N VAL A 31 0.20 -0.08 -2.40
CA VAL A 31 -1.07 0.41 -2.96
C VAL A 31 -0.95 1.87 -3.41
N ILE A 32 -0.36 2.72 -2.56
CA ILE A 32 -0.15 4.13 -2.89
C ILE A 32 0.69 4.27 -4.16
N LYS A 33 1.81 3.57 -4.25
CA LYS A 33 2.69 3.62 -5.41
C LYS A 33 1.99 3.11 -6.68
N GLY A 34 1.18 2.07 -6.55
CA GLY A 34 0.36 1.57 -7.66
C GLY A 34 -0.63 2.60 -8.16
N LEU A 35 -1.37 3.26 -7.25
CA LEU A 35 -2.34 4.29 -7.62
C LEU A 35 -1.66 5.52 -8.21
N GLU A 36 -0.53 5.94 -7.67
CA GLU A 36 0.25 7.06 -8.20
C GLU A 36 0.73 6.83 -9.64
N ALA A 37 1.00 5.58 -10.00
CA ALA A 37 1.48 5.22 -11.33
C ALA A 37 0.39 5.25 -12.40
N ILE A 38 -0.88 5.33 -12.02
CA ILE A 38 -2.01 5.35 -12.94
C ILE A 38 -2.19 6.78 -13.47
N LYS A 39 -2.09 6.94 -14.79
CA LYS A 39 -2.10 8.25 -15.45
C LYS A 39 -3.48 8.69 -15.89
N TRP A 40 -4.48 7.81 -15.87
CA TRP A 40 -5.84 8.14 -16.24
C TRP A 40 -6.60 8.71 -15.06
N GLN A 41 -7.54 9.62 -15.33
CA GLN A 41 -8.48 10.11 -14.34
C GLN A 41 -9.72 9.23 -14.32
N ASN A 42 -10.35 9.11 -13.15
CA ASN A 42 -11.57 8.32 -12.95
C ASN A 42 -11.46 6.88 -13.48
N ALA A 43 -10.30 6.25 -13.25
CA ALA A 43 -10.08 4.87 -13.64
C ALA A 43 -10.85 3.91 -12.72
N HIS A 44 -11.33 2.80 -13.28
CA HIS A 44 -11.83 1.69 -12.50
C HIS A 44 -10.67 0.76 -12.15
N ILE A 45 -10.39 0.62 -10.86
CA ILE A 45 -9.21 -0.11 -10.38
C ILE A 45 -9.64 -1.21 -9.44
N GLU A 46 -9.18 -2.44 -9.73
CA GLU A 46 -9.33 -3.57 -8.82
C GLU A 46 -8.00 -3.82 -8.14
N VAL A 47 -7.97 -3.69 -6.82
CA VAL A 47 -6.78 -3.99 -6.01
C VAL A 47 -6.92 -5.37 -5.40
N PHE A 48 -5.91 -6.19 -5.58
CA PHE A 48 -5.82 -7.51 -4.96
C PHE A 48 -4.67 -7.51 -3.95
N SER A 49 -4.98 -7.78 -2.69
CA SER A 49 -3.98 -7.74 -1.63
C SER A 49 -4.22 -8.87 -0.62
N ASP A 50 -3.14 -9.45 -0.12
CA ASP A 50 -3.20 -10.41 0.98
C ASP A 50 -3.13 -9.71 2.35
N SER A 51 -3.00 -8.39 2.38
CA SER A 51 -2.98 -7.62 3.61
C SER A 51 -4.39 -7.39 4.15
N ALA A 52 -4.75 -8.13 5.19
CA ALA A 52 -6.02 -7.90 5.87
C ALA A 52 -6.12 -6.48 6.44
N TYR A 53 -5.00 -5.92 6.88
CA TYR A 53 -4.93 -4.55 7.40
C TYR A 53 -5.41 -3.52 6.35
N VAL A 54 -4.87 -3.59 5.13
CA VAL A 54 -5.23 -2.64 4.07
C VAL A 54 -6.66 -2.87 3.58
N VAL A 55 -6.99 -4.12 3.26
CA VAL A 55 -8.30 -4.45 2.69
C VAL A 55 -9.43 -4.15 3.66
N ASN A 56 -9.27 -4.50 4.93
CA ASN A 56 -10.30 -4.27 5.95
C ASN A 56 -10.48 -2.79 6.28
N ALA A 57 -9.42 -1.99 6.20
CA ALA A 57 -9.53 -0.54 6.42
C ALA A 57 -10.54 0.09 5.46
N ILE A 58 -10.61 -0.42 4.24
CA ILE A 58 -11.57 0.05 3.24
C ILE A 58 -12.91 -0.66 3.37
N ASN A 59 -12.89 -1.99 3.33
CA ASN A 59 -14.12 -2.79 3.21
C ASN A 59 -14.96 -2.81 4.49
N LYS A 60 -14.33 -2.64 5.66
CA LYS A 60 -15.03 -2.54 6.95
C LYS A 60 -15.30 -1.11 7.40
N GLY A 61 -14.97 -0.12 6.57
CA GLY A 61 -15.26 1.28 6.85
C GLY A 61 -14.37 1.93 7.90
N TRP A 62 -13.23 1.31 8.25
CA TRP A 62 -12.32 1.88 9.25
C TRP A 62 -11.73 3.21 8.79
N LEU A 63 -11.36 3.30 7.52
CA LEU A 63 -10.79 4.53 6.96
C LEU A 63 -11.75 5.71 7.07
N GLU A 64 -13.00 5.54 6.69
CA GLU A 64 -14.02 6.60 6.79
C GLU A 64 -14.23 7.04 8.24
N ASN A 65 -14.17 6.10 9.16
CA ASN A 65 -14.27 6.41 10.59
C ASN A 65 -13.06 7.21 11.08
N TRP A 66 -11.85 6.85 10.65
CA TRP A 66 -10.63 7.60 10.99
C TRP A 66 -10.68 9.03 10.46
N ILE A 67 -11.14 9.23 9.23
CA ILE A 67 -11.29 10.56 8.64
C ILE A 67 -12.27 11.40 9.47
N ARG A 68 -13.41 10.82 9.83
CA ARG A 68 -14.45 11.50 10.61
C ARG A 68 -13.96 11.92 11.99
N LYS A 69 -13.10 11.12 12.60
CA LYS A 69 -12.52 11.38 13.93
C LYS A 69 -11.28 12.27 13.89
N GLY A 70 -10.86 12.77 12.73
CA GLY A 70 -9.70 13.64 12.59
C GLY A 70 -8.37 12.96 12.85
N TRP A 71 -8.27 11.66 12.54
CA TRP A 71 -7.05 10.86 12.64
C TRP A 71 -6.54 10.62 14.06
N VAL A 72 -7.40 10.77 15.06
CA VAL A 72 -7.03 10.55 16.47
C VAL A 72 -6.75 9.06 16.69
N LYS A 73 -5.58 8.76 17.28
CA LYS A 73 -5.13 7.40 17.62
C LYS A 73 -5.04 6.42 16.45
N VAL A 74 -4.88 6.94 15.23
CA VAL A 74 -4.71 6.12 14.03
C VAL A 74 -3.23 5.77 13.84
N LYS A 75 -2.95 4.52 13.49
CA LYS A 75 -1.60 4.09 13.10
C LYS A 75 -1.34 4.45 11.64
N ASN A 76 -0.10 4.83 11.33
CA ASN A 76 0.35 5.17 9.98
C ASN A 76 -0.47 6.30 9.33
N PRO A 77 -0.80 7.37 10.06
CA PRO A 77 -1.68 8.42 9.53
C PRO A 77 -1.07 9.14 8.32
N ASP A 78 0.24 9.26 8.26
CA ASP A 78 0.96 9.88 7.14
C ASP A 78 0.66 9.17 5.82
N LEU A 79 0.71 7.85 5.80
CA LEU A 79 0.43 7.07 4.60
C LEU A 79 -1.06 7.05 4.26
N TRP A 80 -1.93 6.89 5.25
CA TRP A 80 -3.37 6.92 5.00
C TRP A 80 -3.84 8.27 4.46
N GLN A 81 -3.25 9.36 4.94
CA GLN A 81 -3.55 10.70 4.44
C GLN A 81 -3.10 10.88 2.98
N LYS A 82 -2.00 10.27 2.57
CA LYS A 82 -1.58 10.23 1.17
C LYS A 82 -2.51 9.37 0.30
N PHE A 83 -3.00 8.29 0.87
CA PHE A 83 -3.88 7.35 0.18
C PHE A 83 -5.23 7.97 -0.20
N VAL A 84 -5.83 8.76 0.68
CA VAL A 84 -7.20 9.27 0.53
C VAL A 84 -7.43 10.01 -0.79
N PRO A 85 -6.62 11.01 -1.20
CA PRO A 85 -6.86 11.69 -2.47
C PRO A 85 -6.73 10.76 -3.69
N LEU A 86 -5.82 9.82 -3.64
CA LEU A 86 -5.65 8.82 -4.71
C LEU A 86 -6.86 7.91 -4.81
N TYR A 87 -7.36 7.45 -3.68
CA TYR A 87 -8.54 6.60 -3.60
C TYR A 87 -9.79 7.32 -4.15
N ARG A 88 -9.96 8.61 -3.79
CA ARG A 88 -11.10 9.41 -4.23
C ARG A 88 -11.04 9.84 -5.69
N ALA A 89 -9.86 9.83 -6.30
CA ALA A 89 -9.67 10.19 -7.69
C ALA A 89 -10.15 9.11 -8.67
N HIS A 90 -10.36 7.89 -8.19
CA HIS A 90 -10.69 6.73 -9.01
C HIS A 90 -11.82 5.91 -8.38
N ARG A 91 -12.34 4.95 -9.14
CA ARG A 91 -13.25 3.92 -8.63
C ARG A 91 -12.41 2.70 -8.25
N VAL A 92 -12.10 2.57 -6.98
CA VAL A 92 -11.19 1.54 -6.49
C VAL A 92 -11.95 0.52 -5.64
N ASN A 93 -11.86 -0.75 -6.03
CA ASN A 93 -12.38 -1.86 -5.25
C ASN A 93 -11.24 -2.68 -4.67
N PHE A 94 -11.35 -3.07 -3.42
CA PHE A 94 -10.35 -3.87 -2.73
C PHE A 94 -10.83 -5.30 -2.57
N ASN A 95 -9.99 -6.24 -3.00
CA ASN A 95 -10.26 -7.67 -2.96
C ASN A 95 -9.19 -8.35 -2.12
N TRP A 96 -9.61 -9.03 -1.06
CA TRP A 96 -8.66 -9.81 -0.27
C TRP A 96 -8.36 -11.13 -0.97
N ILE A 97 -7.08 -11.49 -1.00
CA ILE A 97 -6.62 -12.79 -1.49
C ILE A 97 -5.81 -13.46 -0.39
N LYS A 98 -5.88 -14.78 -0.34
CA LYS A 98 -5.08 -15.54 0.63
C LYS A 98 -3.62 -15.52 0.19
N GLY A 99 -2.73 -15.11 1.10
CA GLY A 99 -1.29 -15.12 0.83
C GLY A 99 -0.80 -16.53 0.57
N HIS A 100 0.14 -16.66 -0.39
CA HIS A 100 0.75 -17.93 -0.77
C HIS A 100 -0.24 -18.98 -1.30
N ALA A 101 -1.38 -18.55 -1.86
CA ALA A 101 -2.42 -19.43 -2.38
C ALA A 101 -2.34 -19.66 -3.88
N GLY A 102 -1.15 -19.50 -4.48
CA GLY A 102 -0.95 -19.72 -5.91
C GLY A 102 -1.40 -18.57 -6.81
N HIS A 103 -1.57 -17.36 -6.26
CA HIS A 103 -1.89 -16.17 -7.04
C HIS A 103 -0.59 -15.60 -7.63
N PRO A 104 -0.34 -15.71 -8.97
CA PRO A 104 0.97 -15.38 -9.54
C PRO A 104 1.40 -13.92 -9.30
N GLU A 105 0.48 -12.98 -9.42
CA GLU A 105 0.78 -11.56 -9.22
C GLU A 105 1.14 -11.26 -7.76
N ASN A 106 0.45 -11.89 -6.81
CA ASN A 106 0.75 -11.74 -5.39
C ASN A 106 2.14 -12.31 -5.06
N GLU A 107 2.46 -13.49 -5.58
CA GLU A 107 3.76 -14.10 -5.39
C GLU A 107 4.87 -13.23 -6.01
N ARG A 108 4.61 -12.65 -7.17
CA ARG A 108 5.57 -11.73 -7.80
C ARG A 108 5.76 -10.47 -6.98
N CYS A 109 4.70 -9.90 -6.41
CA CYS A 109 4.80 -8.75 -5.51
C CYS A 109 5.65 -9.08 -4.28
N ASP A 110 5.46 -10.25 -3.68
CA ASP A 110 6.27 -10.69 -2.55
C ASP A 110 7.75 -10.80 -2.92
N THR A 111 8.05 -11.38 -4.08
CA THR A 111 9.43 -11.48 -4.58
C THR A 111 10.05 -10.12 -4.77
N LEU A 112 9.35 -9.19 -5.41
CA LEU A 112 9.82 -7.82 -5.62
C LEU A 112 10.08 -7.11 -4.29
N ALA A 113 9.21 -7.28 -3.32
CA ALA A 113 9.35 -6.66 -2.01
C ALA A 113 10.58 -7.20 -1.26
N VAL A 114 10.80 -8.52 -1.30
CA VAL A 114 11.96 -9.15 -0.66
C VAL A 114 13.26 -8.70 -1.32
N GLU A 115 13.32 -8.70 -2.64
CA GLU A 115 14.48 -8.23 -3.38
C GLU A 115 14.81 -6.77 -3.05
N ALA A 116 13.78 -5.91 -2.98
CA ALA A 116 13.97 -4.51 -2.62
C ALA A 116 14.51 -4.34 -1.19
N TYR A 117 14.03 -5.13 -0.25
CA TYR A 117 14.49 -5.10 1.14
C TYR A 117 15.97 -5.46 1.27
N HIS A 118 16.48 -6.36 0.41
CA HIS A 118 17.87 -6.80 0.44
C HIS A 118 18.83 -5.88 -0.33
N GLN A 119 18.35 -4.79 -0.90
CA GLN A 119 19.24 -3.81 -1.55
C GLN A 119 20.04 -3.04 -0.52
N GLU A 120 21.26 -2.63 -0.91
CA GLU A 120 22.10 -1.78 -0.08
C GLU A 120 21.61 -0.32 -0.12
N ASN A 121 21.92 0.44 0.94
CA ASN A 121 21.64 1.88 1.02
C ASN A 121 20.15 2.23 0.88
N LEU A 122 19.29 1.44 1.52
CA LEU A 122 17.85 1.76 1.55
C LEU A 122 17.60 3.08 2.30
N PRO A 123 16.70 3.93 1.79
CA PRO A 123 16.32 5.15 2.50
C PRO A 123 15.57 4.83 3.79
N LEU A 124 15.54 5.80 4.70
CA LEU A 124 14.72 5.69 5.91
C LEU A 124 13.26 5.93 5.56
N ASP A 125 12.38 5.22 6.25
CA ASP A 125 10.94 5.52 6.24
C ASP A 125 10.70 6.63 7.27
N GLU A 126 10.69 7.86 6.81
CA GLU A 126 10.63 9.06 7.66
C GLU A 126 9.40 9.06 8.56
N GLY A 127 8.25 8.66 8.03
CA GLY A 127 7.03 8.59 8.81
C GLY A 127 7.10 7.59 9.96
N TYR A 128 7.77 6.45 9.74
CA TYR A 128 7.97 5.44 10.77
C TYR A 128 8.92 5.94 11.86
N VAL A 129 10.01 6.56 11.48
CA VAL A 129 11.00 7.10 12.43
C VAL A 129 10.36 8.16 13.33
N ILE A 130 9.58 9.08 12.76
CA ILE A 130 8.86 10.09 13.53
C ILE A 130 7.90 9.44 14.53
N THR A 131 7.17 8.41 14.11
CA THR A 131 6.24 7.68 14.98
C THR A 131 6.97 7.01 16.15
N GLU A 132 8.12 6.40 15.91
CA GLU A 132 8.95 5.83 16.99
C GLU A 132 9.41 6.87 18.00
N GLN A 133 9.86 8.02 17.52
CA GLN A 133 10.31 9.10 18.39
C GLN A 133 9.18 9.65 19.25
N THR A 134 7.96 9.66 18.73
CA THR A 134 6.78 10.13 19.46
C THR A 134 6.39 9.17 20.58
N LEU A 135 6.73 7.89 20.47
CA LEU A 135 6.42 6.89 21.49
C LEU A 135 7.41 6.90 22.68
N ILE A 136 8.49 7.64 22.58
CA ILE A 136 9.48 7.80 23.63
C ILE A 136 9.08 8.97 24.54
#